data_2a4e0727300383fed618ce492a5d2d1c
#
_entry.id   2a4e0727300383fed618ce492a5d2d1c
#
_cell.length_a   1.000
_cell.length_b   1.000
_cell.length_c   1.000
_cell.angle_alpha   90.00
_cell.angle_beta   90.00
_cell.angle_gamma   90.00
#
_symmetry.space_group_name_H-M   'P 1'
#
loop_
_entity.id
_entity.type
_entity.pdbx_description
1 polymer ?
#
loop_
_entity_poly.entity_id
_entity_poly.type
_entity_poly.pdbx_seq_one_letter_code
_entity_poly.pdbx_strand_id
1 'polypeptide(L)'
;MLEASNLECVRGEKSLFRDLSFRLEAGACLMVQGTNGSGKTSLLRMLCGLSQPAAGEIRWNGEPIRKLAEDYRGELLYCGHAGAVKDDLTALENARLSATLAGAPVDEEAARAALRQLGLKGREDLPARVLSAGQKRRVALTRLLLE
;
A
#
# COMPACT_ATOMS: atom_id res chain seq x y z
N MET A 1 -2.70 0.02 -16.97
CA MET A 1 -4.06 0.58 -16.79
C MET A 1 -4.83 -0.28 -15.80
N LEU A 2 -5.43 0.32 -14.76
CA LEU A 2 -6.30 -0.35 -13.80
C LEU A 2 -7.76 0.01 -14.10
N GLU A 3 -8.62 -0.98 -14.21
CA GLU A 3 -10.06 -0.79 -14.46
C GLU A 3 -10.87 -1.46 -13.37
N ALA A 4 -11.91 -0.78 -12.93
CA ALA A 4 -12.92 -1.31 -12.03
C ALA A 4 -14.29 -1.15 -12.69
N SER A 5 -15.08 -2.22 -12.72
CA SER A 5 -16.38 -2.24 -13.39
C SER A 5 -17.45 -2.77 -12.44
N ASN A 6 -18.47 -1.95 -12.18
CA ASN A 6 -19.66 -2.28 -11.39
C ASN A 6 -19.36 -2.92 -10.04
N LEU A 7 -18.32 -2.42 -9.34
CA LEU A 7 -17.91 -2.96 -8.05
C LEU A 7 -18.98 -2.75 -6.99
N GLU A 8 -19.27 -3.81 -6.25
CA GLU A 8 -20.08 -3.77 -5.05
C GLU A 8 -19.28 -4.24 -3.83
N CYS A 9 -19.45 -3.52 -2.73
CA CYS A 9 -18.88 -3.87 -1.44
C CYS A 9 -19.98 -4.08 -0.40
N VAL A 10 -20.05 -5.28 0.14
CA VAL A 10 -20.96 -5.63 1.23
C VAL A 10 -20.14 -6.06 2.46
N ARG A 11 -20.52 -5.57 3.64
CA ARG A 11 -19.96 -5.98 4.92
C ARG A 11 -21.08 -6.39 5.88
N GLY A 12 -21.14 -7.68 6.21
CA GLY A 12 -22.30 -8.25 6.89
C GLY A 12 -23.56 -8.06 6.02
N GLU A 13 -24.58 -7.44 6.57
CA GLU A 13 -25.81 -7.11 5.83
C GLU A 13 -25.81 -5.73 5.18
N LYS A 14 -24.74 -4.95 5.39
CA LYS A 14 -24.65 -3.56 4.92
C LYS A 14 -23.89 -3.47 3.59
N SER A 15 -24.56 -2.94 2.57
CA SER A 15 -23.90 -2.48 1.35
C SER A 15 -23.20 -1.14 1.63
N LEU A 16 -21.90 -1.07 1.39
CA LEU A 16 -21.09 0.13 1.56
C LEU A 16 -21.11 0.99 0.31
N PHE A 17 -21.02 0.38 -0.88
CA PHE A 17 -21.17 1.01 -2.18
C PHE A 17 -21.58 -0.02 -3.24
N ARG A 18 -22.18 0.48 -4.33
CA ARG A 18 -22.63 -0.30 -5.50
C ARG A 18 -22.29 0.44 -6.78
N ASP A 19 -22.22 -0.30 -7.87
CA ASP A 19 -22.05 0.20 -9.24
C ASP A 19 -20.86 1.15 -9.42
N LEU A 20 -19.81 0.96 -8.61
CA LEU A 20 -18.61 1.77 -8.69
C LEU A 20 -17.75 1.34 -9.86
N SER A 21 -17.57 2.24 -10.83
CA SER A 21 -16.76 1.99 -12.02
C SER A 21 -15.79 3.17 -12.25
N PHE A 22 -14.55 2.86 -12.61
CA PHE A 22 -13.56 3.85 -12.99
C PHE A 22 -12.41 3.21 -13.76
N ARG A 23 -11.61 4.06 -14.42
CA ARG A 23 -10.34 3.71 -15.05
C ARG A 23 -9.24 4.58 -14.48
N LEU A 24 -8.06 4.01 -14.32
CA LEU A 24 -6.85 4.69 -13.89
C LEU A 24 -5.73 4.37 -14.88
N GLU A 25 -5.34 5.38 -15.64
CA GLU A 25 -4.26 5.29 -16.61
C GLU A 25 -2.89 5.39 -15.94
N ALA A 26 -1.84 5.01 -16.66
CA ALA A 26 -0.47 5.20 -16.20
C ALA A 26 -0.18 6.69 -15.94
N GLY A 27 0.51 6.99 -14.84
CA GLY A 27 0.82 8.35 -14.42
C GLY A 27 -0.33 9.14 -13.80
N ALA A 28 -1.56 8.59 -13.79
CA ALA A 28 -2.71 9.23 -13.14
C ALA A 28 -2.77 8.93 -11.64
N CYS A 29 -3.46 9.79 -10.89
CA CYS A 29 -3.69 9.62 -9.46
C CYS A 29 -5.20 9.55 -9.18
N LEU A 30 -5.64 8.50 -8.48
CA LEU A 30 -7.01 8.35 -8.02
C LEU A 30 -7.11 8.73 -6.53
N MET A 31 -7.85 9.80 -6.24
CA MET A 31 -8.16 10.18 -4.87
C MET A 31 -9.50 9.59 -4.44
N VAL A 32 -9.49 8.73 -3.41
CA VAL A 32 -10.70 8.14 -2.83
C VAL A 32 -11.14 8.92 -1.61
N GLN A 33 -12.29 9.58 -1.69
CA GLN A 33 -12.85 10.41 -0.62
C GLN A 33 -14.19 9.82 -0.12
N GLY A 34 -14.56 10.19 1.10
CA GLY A 34 -15.82 9.78 1.72
C GLY A 34 -15.72 9.79 3.25
N THR A 35 -16.87 9.70 3.92
CA THR A 35 -16.97 9.64 5.38
C THR A 35 -16.33 8.38 5.96
N ASN A 36 -16.09 8.36 7.27
CA ASN A 36 -15.61 7.16 7.93
C ASN A 36 -16.67 6.05 7.82
N GLY A 37 -16.22 4.83 7.51
CA GLY A 37 -17.12 3.70 7.29
C GLY A 37 -17.73 3.59 5.88
N SER A 38 -17.47 4.52 4.94
CA SER A 38 -18.01 4.47 3.58
C SER A 38 -17.40 3.39 2.67
N GLY A 39 -16.41 2.64 3.15
CA GLY A 39 -15.81 1.56 2.36
C GLY A 39 -14.49 1.89 1.66
N LYS A 40 -13.89 3.08 1.89
CA LYS A 40 -12.61 3.47 1.25
C LYS A 40 -11.50 2.42 1.40
N THR A 41 -11.26 1.98 2.62
CA THR A 41 -10.26 0.93 2.88
C THR A 41 -10.64 -0.40 2.23
N SER A 42 -11.93 -0.73 2.19
CA SER A 42 -12.42 -1.93 1.51
C SER A 42 -12.16 -1.86 0.01
N LEU A 43 -12.44 -0.71 -0.62
CA LEU A 43 -12.12 -0.48 -2.02
C LEU A 43 -10.63 -0.65 -2.30
N LEU A 44 -9.77 0.03 -1.54
CA LEU A 44 -8.31 -0.09 -1.71
C LEU A 44 -7.82 -1.55 -1.56
N ARG A 45 -8.37 -2.29 -0.59
CA ARG A 45 -8.05 -3.71 -0.41
C ARG A 45 -8.51 -4.58 -1.59
N MET A 46 -9.68 -4.28 -2.17
CA MET A 46 -10.16 -4.96 -3.38
C MET A 46 -9.26 -4.68 -4.57
N LEU A 47 -8.87 -3.40 -4.76
CA LEU A 47 -7.94 -3.00 -5.84
C LEU A 47 -6.57 -3.66 -5.71
N CYS A 48 -6.12 -3.94 -4.50
CA CYS A 48 -4.87 -4.69 -4.26
C CYS A 48 -5.05 -6.22 -4.28
N GLY A 49 -6.22 -6.74 -4.59
CA GLY A 49 -6.49 -8.19 -4.58
C GLY A 49 -6.47 -8.81 -3.17
N LEU A 50 -6.50 -8.00 -2.10
CA LEU A 50 -6.52 -8.45 -0.70
C LEU A 50 -7.92 -8.82 -0.21
N SER A 51 -8.97 -8.46 -0.95
CA SER A 51 -10.35 -8.87 -0.73
C SER A 51 -11.10 -8.89 -2.06
N GLN A 52 -12.16 -9.68 -2.12
CA GLN A 52 -12.98 -9.76 -3.32
C GLN A 52 -14.19 -8.82 -3.21
N PRO A 53 -14.63 -8.20 -4.32
CA PRO A 53 -15.90 -7.49 -4.39
C PRO A 53 -17.07 -8.47 -4.33
N ALA A 54 -18.23 -8.03 -3.83
CA ALA A 54 -19.45 -8.81 -3.83
C ALA A 54 -20.01 -8.97 -5.25
N ALA A 55 -19.81 -7.94 -6.09
CA ALA A 55 -20.12 -7.96 -7.53
C ALA A 55 -19.13 -7.07 -8.28
N GLY A 56 -19.06 -7.25 -9.60
CA GLY A 56 -18.16 -6.50 -10.47
C GLY A 56 -16.80 -7.16 -10.63
N GLU A 57 -15.93 -6.49 -11.37
CA GLU A 57 -14.60 -7.01 -11.71
C GLU A 57 -13.55 -5.91 -11.70
N ILE A 58 -12.33 -6.31 -11.34
CA ILE A 58 -11.13 -5.46 -11.40
C ILE A 58 -10.18 -6.08 -12.42
N ARG A 59 -9.65 -5.25 -13.33
CA ARG A 59 -8.73 -5.66 -14.38
C ARG A 59 -7.45 -4.83 -14.32
N TRP A 60 -6.34 -5.49 -14.57
CA TRP A 60 -5.03 -4.89 -14.78
C TRP A 60 -4.58 -5.17 -16.20
N ASN A 61 -4.33 -4.10 -16.97
CA ASN A 61 -3.97 -4.19 -18.39
C ASN A 61 -4.90 -5.10 -19.21
N GLY A 62 -6.21 -5.01 -18.94
CA GLY A 62 -7.26 -5.79 -19.63
C GLY A 62 -7.51 -7.18 -19.04
N GLU A 63 -6.63 -7.72 -18.20
CA GLU A 63 -6.80 -9.03 -17.59
C GLU A 63 -7.38 -8.93 -16.16
N PRO A 64 -8.33 -9.81 -15.79
CA PRO A 64 -8.85 -9.86 -14.42
C PRO A 64 -7.74 -10.12 -13.40
N ILE A 65 -7.64 -9.28 -12.35
CA ILE A 65 -6.60 -9.41 -11.33
C ILE A 65 -6.63 -10.76 -10.59
N ARG A 66 -7.78 -11.42 -10.57
CA ARG A 66 -7.91 -12.78 -10.00
C ARG A 66 -7.14 -13.84 -10.78
N LYS A 67 -7.00 -13.66 -12.11
CA LYS A 67 -6.22 -14.57 -12.96
C LYS A 67 -4.73 -14.32 -12.84
N LEU A 68 -4.35 -13.06 -12.68
CA LEU A 68 -2.95 -12.65 -12.55
C LEU A 68 -2.35 -13.02 -11.18
N ALA A 69 -3.18 -13.07 -10.14
CA ALA A 69 -2.83 -13.51 -8.79
C ALA A 69 -1.51 -12.92 -8.24
N GLU A 70 -0.43 -13.70 -8.24
CA GLU A 70 0.86 -13.29 -7.69
C GLU A 70 1.58 -12.27 -8.58
N ASP A 71 1.47 -12.39 -9.90
CA ASP A 71 2.08 -11.45 -10.84
C ASP A 71 1.53 -10.04 -10.61
N TYR A 72 0.20 -9.91 -10.45
CA TYR A 72 -0.40 -8.62 -10.13
C TYR A 72 0.07 -8.05 -8.79
N ARG A 73 0.20 -8.91 -7.77
CA ARG A 73 0.68 -8.46 -6.44
C ARG A 73 2.14 -8.03 -6.46
N GLY A 74 2.95 -8.64 -7.32
CA GLY A 74 4.35 -8.25 -7.54
C GLY A 74 4.50 -6.85 -8.14
N GLU A 75 3.48 -6.37 -8.89
CA GLU A 75 3.47 -5.02 -9.47
C GLU A 75 2.87 -3.94 -8.55
N LEU A 76 2.46 -4.32 -7.33
CA LEU A 76 1.77 -3.43 -6.41
C LEU A 76 2.61 -3.09 -5.18
N LEU A 77 2.60 -1.83 -4.82
CA LEU A 77 3.05 -1.38 -3.51
C LEU A 77 1.85 -0.92 -2.67
N TYR A 78 1.51 -1.70 -1.64
CA TYR A 78 0.43 -1.38 -0.72
C TYR A 78 0.97 -0.84 0.61
N CYS A 79 0.67 0.43 0.90
CA CYS A 79 0.97 1.07 2.17
C CYS A 79 -0.30 1.20 3.02
N GLY A 80 -0.56 0.22 3.86
CA GLY A 80 -1.74 0.18 4.74
C GLY A 80 -1.70 1.17 5.91
N HIS A 81 -2.76 1.15 6.72
CA HIS A 81 -2.92 2.02 7.91
C HIS A 81 -2.08 1.54 9.09
N ALA A 82 -2.04 0.24 9.34
CA ALA A 82 -1.16 -0.36 10.33
C ALA A 82 0.25 -0.36 9.76
N GLY A 83 1.15 0.38 10.38
CA GLY A 83 2.54 0.43 9.97
C GLY A 83 3.16 -0.97 10.05
N ALA A 84 3.74 -1.41 8.96
CA ALA A 84 4.60 -2.59 8.94
C ALA A 84 5.93 -2.34 9.68
N VAL A 85 5.99 -1.28 10.48
CA VAL A 85 7.17 -0.87 11.24
C VAL A 85 7.21 -1.63 12.55
N LYS A 86 8.31 -2.32 12.80
CA LYS A 86 8.61 -3.04 14.04
C LYS A 86 9.21 -2.08 15.05
N ASP A 87 8.59 -1.96 16.20
CA ASP A 87 8.96 -0.98 17.23
C ASP A 87 10.35 -1.21 17.84
N ASP A 88 10.79 -2.47 17.90
CA ASP A 88 12.09 -2.85 18.46
C ASP A 88 13.26 -2.70 17.47
N LEU A 89 12.98 -2.56 16.19
CA LEU A 89 13.98 -2.31 15.16
C LEU A 89 14.19 -0.80 14.97
N THR A 90 15.40 -0.42 14.57
CA THR A 90 15.71 0.94 14.15
C THR A 90 14.94 1.31 12.86
N ALA A 91 14.89 2.60 12.53
CA ALA A 91 14.32 3.05 11.26
C ALA A 91 15.06 2.41 10.07
N LEU A 92 16.37 2.31 10.15
CA LEU A 92 17.22 1.69 9.13
C LEU A 92 16.95 0.19 8.98
N GLU A 93 16.90 -0.55 10.09
CA GLU A 93 16.58 -1.97 10.07
C GLU A 93 15.17 -2.24 9.51
N ASN A 94 14.19 -1.42 9.87
CA ASN A 94 12.84 -1.50 9.31
C ASN A 94 12.83 -1.30 7.78
N ALA A 95 13.54 -0.29 7.28
CA ALA A 95 13.63 -0.01 5.85
C ALA A 95 14.25 -1.19 5.09
N ARG A 96 15.37 -1.71 5.58
CA ARG A 96 16.07 -2.85 4.97
C ARG A 96 15.26 -4.14 5.04
N LEU A 97 14.63 -4.42 6.19
CA LEU A 97 13.75 -5.59 6.37
C LEU A 97 12.59 -5.55 5.37
N SER A 98 11.97 -4.38 5.22
CA SER A 98 10.85 -4.20 4.28
C SER A 98 11.27 -4.51 2.84
N ALA A 99 12.38 -3.94 2.38
CA ALA A 99 12.93 -4.18 1.05
C ALA A 99 13.29 -5.67 0.83
N THR A 100 13.90 -6.30 1.84
CA THR A 100 14.22 -7.75 1.78
C THR A 100 12.97 -8.61 1.65
N LEU A 101 11.91 -8.30 2.41
CA LEU A 101 10.63 -9.03 2.34
C LEU A 101 9.90 -8.83 1.02
N ALA A 102 10.15 -7.72 0.33
CA ALA A 102 9.62 -7.45 -1.01
C ALA A 102 10.46 -8.13 -2.12
N GLY A 103 11.55 -8.82 -1.78
CA GLY A 103 12.42 -9.47 -2.75
C GLY A 103 13.47 -8.55 -3.39
N ALA A 104 13.59 -7.30 -2.93
CA ALA A 104 14.54 -6.29 -3.41
C ALA A 104 15.48 -5.84 -2.28
N PRO A 105 16.37 -6.70 -1.77
CA PRO A 105 17.25 -6.34 -0.67
C PRO A 105 18.17 -5.19 -1.07
N VAL A 106 18.31 -4.22 -0.17
CA VAL A 106 19.12 -3.02 -0.38
C VAL A 106 20.28 -2.95 0.61
N ASP A 107 21.36 -2.30 0.21
CA ASP A 107 22.47 -1.99 1.11
C ASP A 107 22.09 -0.90 2.13
N GLU A 108 22.99 -0.70 3.08
CA GLU A 108 22.76 0.27 4.16
C GLU A 108 22.71 1.71 3.65
N GLU A 109 23.54 2.05 2.67
CA GLU A 109 23.65 3.42 2.17
C GLU A 109 22.38 3.82 1.40
N ALA A 110 21.85 2.94 0.55
CA ALA A 110 20.57 3.16 -0.14
C ALA A 110 19.41 3.35 0.85
N ALA A 111 19.35 2.51 1.89
CA ALA A 111 18.32 2.63 2.92
C ALA A 111 18.44 3.94 3.72
N ARG A 112 19.65 4.37 4.06
CA ARG A 112 19.92 5.66 4.72
C ARG A 112 19.55 6.84 3.82
N ALA A 113 19.87 6.77 2.53
CA ALA A 113 19.51 7.80 1.56
C ALA A 113 17.99 7.97 1.46
N ALA A 114 17.23 6.88 1.35
CA ALA A 114 15.78 6.89 1.33
C ALA A 114 15.16 7.49 2.61
N LEU A 115 15.67 7.11 3.78
CA LEU A 115 15.24 7.68 5.07
C LEU A 115 15.50 9.19 5.14
N ARG A 116 16.68 9.65 4.72
CA ARG A 116 17.02 11.07 4.67
C ARG A 116 16.12 11.86 3.72
N GLN A 117 15.83 11.30 2.55
CA GLN A 117 14.91 11.90 1.57
C GLN A 117 13.51 12.10 2.15
N LEU A 118 13.05 11.19 3.01
CA LEU A 118 11.78 11.31 3.73
C LEU A 118 11.88 12.12 5.05
N GLY A 119 12.98 12.85 5.25
CA GLY A 119 13.15 13.75 6.38
C GLY A 119 13.39 13.05 7.73
N LEU A 120 14.04 11.89 7.70
CA LEU A 120 14.42 11.12 8.89
C LEU A 120 15.95 11.21 9.18
N LYS A 121 16.63 12.22 8.61
CA LYS A 121 18.05 12.45 8.86
C LYS A 121 18.33 12.57 10.36
N GLY A 122 19.33 11.82 10.83
CA GLY A 122 19.74 11.76 12.25
C GLY A 122 18.81 10.90 13.12
N ARG A 123 17.89 10.14 12.52
CA ARG A 123 16.97 9.24 13.22
C ARG A 123 17.04 7.80 12.70
N GLU A 124 17.96 7.55 11.79
CA GLU A 124 18.12 6.27 11.10
C GLU A 124 18.38 5.13 12.07
N ASP A 125 19.20 5.39 13.09
CA ASP A 125 19.63 4.40 14.07
C ASP A 125 18.78 4.41 15.36
N LEU A 126 17.71 5.19 15.42
CA LEU A 126 16.80 5.20 16.54
C LEU A 126 15.79 4.05 16.44
N PRO A 127 15.51 3.34 17.55
CA PRO A 127 14.42 2.36 17.59
C PRO A 127 13.09 3.00 17.22
N ALA A 128 12.27 2.31 16.41
CA ALA A 128 11.02 2.88 15.92
C ALA A 128 10.04 3.22 17.04
N ARG A 129 10.12 2.57 18.20
CA ARG A 129 9.28 2.89 19.38
C ARG A 129 9.40 4.33 19.87
N VAL A 130 10.55 4.98 19.66
CA VAL A 130 10.76 6.37 20.09
C VAL A 130 10.39 7.39 19.01
N LEU A 131 10.04 6.94 17.82
CA LEU A 131 9.61 7.78 16.73
C LEU A 131 8.14 8.19 16.88
N SER A 132 7.81 9.41 16.48
CA SER A 132 6.41 9.84 16.40
C SER A 132 5.63 9.03 15.36
N ALA A 133 4.29 9.02 15.44
CA ALA A 133 3.44 8.35 14.46
C ALA A 133 3.72 8.80 13.01
N GLY A 134 3.95 10.12 12.81
CA GLY A 134 4.33 10.65 11.51
C GLY A 134 5.71 10.19 11.04
N GLN A 135 6.67 10.04 11.94
CA GLN A 135 7.99 9.49 11.62
C GLN A 135 7.91 8.00 11.27
N LYS A 136 7.18 7.20 12.05
CA LYS A 136 6.91 5.79 11.72
C LYS A 136 6.24 5.66 10.35
N ARG A 137 5.28 6.54 10.04
CA ARG A 137 4.65 6.56 8.72
C ARG A 137 5.66 6.82 7.60
N ARG A 138 6.61 7.73 7.81
CA ARG A 138 7.68 8.00 6.84
C ARG A 138 8.66 6.83 6.70
N VAL A 139 8.98 6.11 7.80
CA VAL A 139 9.74 4.86 7.72
C VAL A 139 9.00 3.83 6.84
N ALA A 140 7.70 3.64 7.02
CA ALA A 140 6.92 2.74 6.18
C ALA A 140 6.90 3.17 4.70
N LEU A 141 6.97 4.46 4.42
CA LEU A 141 6.97 5.01 3.05
C LEU A 141 8.34 4.89 2.34
N THR A 142 9.42 4.50 3.03
CA THR A 142 10.72 4.26 2.37
C THR A 142 10.62 3.18 1.29
N ARG A 143 9.64 2.29 1.39
CA ARG A 143 9.34 1.29 0.35
C ARG A 143 9.15 1.90 -1.03
N LEU A 144 8.49 3.07 -1.11
CA LEU A 144 8.27 3.80 -2.37
C LEU A 144 9.56 4.25 -3.07
N LEU A 145 10.68 4.23 -2.37
CA LEU A 145 11.99 4.66 -2.86
C LEU A 145 12.96 3.48 -3.04
N LEU A 146 12.64 2.31 -2.46
CA LEU A 146 13.51 1.14 -2.39
C LEU A 146 13.00 -0.06 -3.21
N GLU A 147 11.73 -0.05 -3.58
CA GLU A 147 11.02 -1.02 -4.41
C GLU A 147 10.52 -0.33 -5.70
#